data_12627707bdfed0e22c39ffca1a8c9d88
#
_entry.id   12627707bdfed0e22c39ffca1a8c9d88
#
_cell.length_a   1.000
_cell.length_b   1.000
_cell.length_c   1.000
_cell.angle_alpha   90.00
_cell.angle_beta   90.00
_cell.angle_gamma   90.00
#
_symmetry.space_group_name_H-M   'P 1'
#
loop_
_entity.id
_entity.type
_entity.pdbx_description
1 polymer ?
#
loop_
_entity_poly.entity_id
_entity_poly.type
_entity_poly.pdbx_seq_one_letter_code
_entity_poly.pdbx_strand_id
1 'polypeptide(L)' 'MKKQQIALFVTGGIAAYKTPLLVRALVKAGHDVRVAMTTSAEKFVTPETLAIVSKHAVLTDGHGI' A
#
# COMPACT_ATOMS: atom_id res chain seq x y z
N MET A 1 8.40 -11.90 -17.24
CA MET A 1 7.55 -10.72 -17.22
C MET A 1 8.33 -9.52 -16.75
N LYS A 2 8.05 -8.38 -17.35
CA LYS A 2 8.81 -7.20 -17.03
C LYS A 2 8.44 -6.64 -15.67
N LYS A 3 9.45 -6.31 -14.88
CA LYS A 3 9.24 -5.63 -13.62
C LYS A 3 8.72 -4.22 -13.88
N GLN A 4 7.74 -3.80 -13.11
CA GLN A 4 7.17 -2.46 -13.22
C GLN A 4 7.18 -1.76 -11.88
N GLN A 5 7.19 -0.44 -11.93
CA GLN A 5 7.02 0.37 -10.73
C GLN A 5 5.54 0.74 -10.63
N ILE A 6 4.95 0.40 -9.52
CA ILE A 6 3.53 0.60 -9.32
C ILE A 6 3.30 1.51 -8.12
N ALA A 7 2.57 2.58 -8.32
CA ALA A 7 2.15 3.46 -7.25
C ALA A 7 0.70 3.16 -6.92
N LEU A 8 0.42 2.83 -5.68
CA LEU A 8 -0.90 2.45 -5.26
C LEU A 8 -1.42 3.44 -4.23
N PHE A 9 -2.56 4.06 -4.52
CA PHE A 9 -3.21 4.96 -3.58
C PHE A 9 -4.35 4.25 -2.89
N VAL A 10 -4.34 4.28 -1.56
CA VAL A 10 -5.37 3.64 -0.76
C VAL A 10 -6.20 4.72 -0.09
N THR A 11 -7.47 4.77 -0.43
CA THR A 11 -8.40 5.73 0.18
C THR A 11 -9.36 4.99 1.10
N GLY A 12 -10.08 5.74 1.93
CA GLY A 12 -11.02 5.15 2.86
C GLY A 12 -12.14 4.42 2.13
N GLY A 13 -12.48 3.25 2.62
CA GLY A 13 -13.53 2.45 2.04
C GLY A 13 -13.36 1.01 2.47
N ILE A 14 -14.43 0.24 2.40
CA ILE A 14 -14.39 -1.15 2.85
C ILE A 14 -13.38 -1.95 2.07
N ALA A 15 -13.22 -1.67 0.79
CA ALA A 15 -12.29 -2.42 -0.05
C ALA A 15 -10.83 -2.22 0.34
N ALA A 16 -10.53 -1.20 1.15
CA ALA A 16 -9.17 -0.94 1.55
C ALA A 16 -8.56 -2.12 2.31
N TYR A 17 -9.38 -2.89 3.01
CA TYR A 17 -8.85 -4.01 3.79
C TYR A 17 -8.28 -5.12 2.91
N LYS A 18 -8.60 -5.14 1.62
CA LYS A 18 -8.04 -6.11 0.68
C LYS A 18 -6.71 -5.67 0.10
N THR A 19 -6.32 -4.43 0.35
CA THR A 19 -5.10 -3.88 -0.22
C THR A 19 -3.84 -4.68 0.13
N PRO A 20 -3.66 -5.15 1.37
CA PRO A 20 -2.46 -5.93 1.67
C PRO A 20 -2.30 -7.17 0.80
N LEU A 21 -3.41 -7.84 0.47
CA LEU A 21 -3.35 -9.00 -0.40
C LEU A 21 -2.95 -8.61 -1.81
N LEU A 22 -3.47 -7.51 -2.30
CA LEU A 22 -3.11 -7.01 -3.62
C LEU A 22 -1.63 -6.63 -3.69
N VAL A 23 -1.14 -5.90 -2.70
CA VAL A 23 0.26 -5.50 -2.66
C VAL A 23 1.15 -6.73 -2.63
N ARG A 24 0.81 -7.71 -1.80
CA ARG A 24 1.59 -8.92 -1.70
C ARG A 24 1.65 -9.65 -3.04
N ALA A 25 0.53 -9.72 -3.74
CA ALA A 25 0.48 -10.37 -5.04
C ALA A 25 1.36 -9.66 -6.06
N LEU A 26 1.33 -8.34 -6.07
CA LEU A 26 2.14 -7.56 -6.99
C LEU A 26 3.64 -7.71 -6.69
N VAL A 27 4.01 -7.68 -5.43
CA VAL A 27 5.40 -7.86 -5.04
C VAL A 27 5.87 -9.26 -5.40
N LYS A 28 5.02 -10.25 -5.20
CA LYS A 28 5.36 -11.63 -5.53
C LYS A 28 5.56 -11.82 -7.03
N ALA A 29 4.86 -11.02 -7.83
CA ALA A 29 5.03 -11.06 -9.28
C ALA A 29 6.28 -10.32 -9.74
N GLY A 30 7.02 -9.70 -8.83
CA GLY A 30 8.28 -9.06 -9.15
C GLY A 30 8.19 -7.57 -9.37
N HIS A 31 7.06 -6.97 -9.08
CA HIS A 31 6.91 -5.53 -9.26
C HIS A 31 7.40 -4.75 -8.04
N ASP A 32 7.80 -3.52 -8.27
CA ASP A 32 8.20 -2.59 -7.21
C ASP A 32 6.98 -1.75 -6.86
N VAL A 33 6.41 -1.99 -5.68
CA VAL A 33 5.15 -1.37 -5.28
C VAL A 33 5.41 -0.33 -4.21
N ARG A 34 4.93 0.88 -4.45
CA ARG A 34 4.97 1.97 -3.48
C ARG A 34 3.54 2.33 -3.12
N VAL A 35 3.29 2.51 -1.85
CA VAL A 35 1.95 2.72 -1.36
C VAL A 35 1.83 4.09 -0.70
N ALA A 36 0.75 4.78 -1.01
CA ALA A 36 0.35 5.99 -0.31
C ALA A 36 -1.07 5.79 0.17
N MET A 37 -1.39 6.25 1.36
CA MET A 37 -2.73 6.08 1.89
C MET A 37 -3.21 7.34 2.58
N THR A 38 -4.52 7.53 2.54
CA THR A 38 -5.14 8.63 3.24
C THR A 38 -5.35 8.28 4.71
N THR A 39 -5.55 9.29 5.54
CA THR A 39 -5.84 9.06 6.96
C THR A 39 -7.08 8.19 7.13
N SER A 40 -8.08 8.37 6.26
CA SER A 40 -9.29 7.54 6.33
C SER A 40 -9.01 6.08 6.09
N ALA A 41 -8.08 5.78 5.21
CA ALA A 41 -7.75 4.39 4.90
C ALA A 41 -7.13 3.68 6.10
N GLU A 42 -6.46 4.42 6.98
CA GLU A 42 -5.82 3.82 8.15
C GLU A 42 -6.81 3.22 9.14
N LYS A 43 -8.08 3.53 9.00
CA LYS A 43 -9.13 2.90 9.81
C LYS A 43 -9.39 1.47 9.37
N PHE A 44 -8.99 1.10 8.18
CA PHE A 44 -9.26 -0.23 7.62
C PHE A 44 -8.01 -1.07 7.50
N VAL A 45 -6.86 -0.45 7.30
CA VAL A 45 -5.60 -1.17 7.17
C VAL A 45 -4.50 -0.26 7.70
N THR A 46 -3.53 -0.83 8.40
CA THR A 46 -2.47 -0.01 8.99
C THR A 46 -1.35 0.22 8.00
N PRO A 47 -0.69 1.39 8.11
CA PRO A 47 0.48 1.64 7.27
C PRO A 47 1.58 0.61 7.49
N GLU A 48 1.73 0.12 8.72
CA GLU A 48 2.74 -0.88 9.05
C GLU A 48 2.54 -2.16 8.26
N THR A 49 1.30 -2.61 8.14
CA THR A 49 1.01 -3.81 7.35
C THR A 49 1.42 -3.62 5.90
N LEU A 50 1.08 -2.48 5.33
CA LEU A 50 1.41 -2.22 3.93
C LEU A 50 2.90 -2.02 3.74
N ALA A 51 3.60 -1.44 4.72
CA ALA A 51 5.04 -1.30 4.64
C ALA A 51 5.72 -2.66 4.62
N ILE A 52 5.25 -3.59 5.41
CA ILE A 52 5.83 -4.93 5.46
C ILE A 52 5.63 -5.65 4.13
N VAL A 53 4.42 -5.64 3.60
CA VAL A 53 4.15 -6.40 2.38
C VAL A 53 4.73 -5.74 1.14
N SER A 54 4.83 -4.42 1.10
CA SER A 54 5.43 -3.71 -0.04
C SER A 54 6.95 -3.63 0.07
N LYS A 55 7.48 -3.81 1.28
CA LYS A 55 8.90 -3.67 1.59
C LYS A 55 9.41 -2.24 1.44
N HIS A 56 8.52 -1.27 1.52
CA HIS A 56 8.86 0.15 1.43
C HIS A 56 8.02 0.93 2.44
N ALA A 57 8.53 2.06 2.85
CA ALA A 57 7.78 2.95 3.72
C ALA A 57 6.51 3.43 2.99
N VAL A 58 5.44 3.56 3.74
CA VAL A 58 4.16 3.99 3.20
C VAL A 58 4.00 5.49 3.46
N LEU A 59 3.58 6.21 2.43
CA LEU A 59 3.28 7.63 2.57
C LEU A 59 1.87 7.80 3.12
N THR A 60 1.75 8.60 4.16
CA THR A 60 0.45 8.87 4.76
C THR A 60 0.23 10.37 4.81
N ASP A 61 -0.99 10.81 4.49
CA ASP A 61 -1.26 12.22 4.60
C ASP A 61 -1.37 12.59 6.08
N GLY A 62 -1.07 13.79 6.42
CA GLY A 62 -1.09 14.23 7.80
C GLY A 62 0.09 13.80 8.62
N HIS A 63 0.99 13.03 8.05
CA HIS A 63 2.19 12.64 8.75
C HIS A 63 3.39 13.25 8.14
N GLY A 64 4.25 13.63 8.92
CA GLY A 64 5.47 13.94 8.46
C GLY A 64 5.81 14.92 7.74
N ILE A 65 5.16 15.24 7.70
CA ILE A 65 5.86 16.11 6.99
C ILE A 65 6.87 16.79 7.66
#